data_5cb49908498656b09c6087ba332596f7
#
_entry.id   5cb49908498656b09c6087ba332596f7
#
_cell.length_a   1.000
_cell.length_b   1.000
_cell.length_c   1.000
_cell.angle_alpha   90.00
_cell.angle_beta   90.00
_cell.angle_gamma   90.00
#
_symmetry.space_group_name_H-M   'P 1'
#
loop_
_entity.id
_entity.type
_entity.pdbx_description
1 polymer ?
#
loop_
_entity_poly.entity_id
_entity_poly.type
_entity_poly.pdbx_seq_one_letter_code
_entity_poly.pdbx_strand_id
1 'polypeptide(L)'
;MAKKSTVRVTPSTGNVFRDLGFSNEEAEHLLVRADLLIEVQKAITSRRLKQAEAAKVLRVTQPRVSDLLRGRIDLFSTDALIDMLASLGVVVRVVVRPGRPKKVA
;
A
#
# COMPACT_ATOMS: atom_id res chain seq x y z
N MET A 1 -2.44 -19.25 16.04
CA MET A 1 -2.08 -19.17 14.62
C MET A 1 -2.58 -17.89 14.03
N ALA A 2 -1.71 -17.18 13.36
CA ALA A 2 -2.11 -15.95 12.68
C ALA A 2 -2.97 -16.31 11.47
N LYS A 3 -4.17 -15.76 11.39
CA LYS A 3 -5.00 -15.89 10.20
C LYS A 3 -4.39 -15.08 9.08
N LYS A 4 -4.22 -15.69 7.91
CA LYS A 4 -3.84 -14.96 6.72
C LYS A 4 -5.03 -14.11 6.26
N SER A 5 -4.81 -12.82 6.15
CA SER A 5 -5.79 -11.91 5.57
C SER A 5 -5.48 -11.72 4.09
N THR A 6 -6.51 -11.59 3.29
CA THR A 6 -6.35 -11.30 1.86
C THR A 6 -6.86 -9.89 1.59
N VAL A 7 -6.01 -9.10 0.98
CA VAL A 7 -6.37 -7.75 0.55
C VAL A 7 -6.41 -7.71 -0.97
N ARG A 8 -7.53 -7.24 -1.50
CA ARG A 8 -7.68 -7.01 -2.92
C ARG A 8 -7.49 -5.54 -3.21
N VAL A 9 -6.49 -5.23 -4.00
CA VAL A 9 -6.25 -3.87 -4.45
C VAL A 9 -6.87 -3.70 -5.82
N THR A 10 -7.90 -2.88 -5.89
CA THR A 10 -8.58 -2.57 -7.14
C THR A 10 -8.37 -1.10 -7.44
N PRO A 11 -7.76 -0.76 -8.57
CA PRO A 11 -7.59 0.65 -8.94
C PRO A 11 -8.94 1.35 -9.00
N SER A 12 -9.03 2.50 -8.36
CA SER A 12 -10.24 3.33 -8.35
C SER A 12 -10.35 4.12 -9.64
N THR A 13 -11.60 4.35 -10.09
CA THR A 13 -11.84 5.22 -11.25
C THR A 13 -11.79 6.71 -10.88
N GLY A 14 -12.03 7.06 -9.62
CA GLY A 14 -11.95 8.44 -9.13
C GLY A 14 -10.60 8.69 -8.50
N ASN A 15 -9.59 9.00 -9.30
CA ASN A 15 -8.23 9.11 -8.82
C ASN A 15 -7.91 10.54 -8.42
N VAL A 16 -7.83 10.78 -7.10
CA VAL A 16 -7.54 12.09 -6.52
C VAL A 16 -6.17 12.61 -6.94
N PHE A 17 -5.21 11.73 -7.23
CA PHE A 17 -3.87 12.16 -7.63
C PHE A 17 -3.86 12.83 -9.00
N ARG A 18 -4.78 12.45 -9.90
CA ARG A 18 -4.97 13.16 -11.17
C ARG A 18 -5.45 14.59 -10.95
N ASP A 19 -6.35 14.77 -10.00
CA ASP A 19 -6.88 16.09 -9.64
C ASP A 19 -5.78 16.98 -9.06
N LEU A 20 -4.74 16.39 -8.48
CA LEU A 20 -3.58 17.12 -7.96
C LEU A 20 -2.52 17.39 -9.03
N GLY A 21 -2.76 17.01 -10.27
CA GLY A 21 -1.88 17.33 -11.39
C GLY A 21 -0.90 16.25 -11.80
N PHE A 22 -0.98 15.06 -11.21
CA PHE A 22 -0.14 13.93 -11.63
C PHE A 22 -0.61 13.35 -12.96
N SER A 23 0.29 12.78 -13.74
CA SER A 23 -0.07 12.07 -14.95
C SER A 23 -0.94 10.85 -14.62
N ASN A 24 -1.65 10.32 -15.62
CA ASN A 24 -2.49 9.13 -15.40
C ASN A 24 -1.69 7.96 -14.86
N GLU A 25 -0.50 7.71 -15.42
CA GLU A 25 0.37 6.61 -15.00
C GLU A 25 0.87 6.81 -13.57
N GLU A 26 1.34 7.99 -13.24
CA GLU A 26 1.80 8.32 -11.89
C GLU A 26 0.66 8.23 -10.88
N ALA A 27 -0.51 8.75 -11.25
CA ALA A 27 -1.68 8.72 -10.39
C ALA A 27 -2.11 7.28 -10.06
N GLU A 28 -2.07 6.37 -11.04
CA GLU A 28 -2.38 4.96 -10.82
C GLU A 28 -1.36 4.30 -9.86
N HIS A 29 -0.07 4.56 -10.06
CA HIS A 29 0.97 4.04 -9.17
C HIS A 29 0.80 4.55 -7.74
N LEU A 30 0.53 5.85 -7.59
CA LEU A 30 0.35 6.45 -6.27
C LEU A 30 -0.88 5.89 -5.58
N LEU A 31 -1.97 5.69 -6.30
CA LEU A 31 -3.19 5.12 -5.75
C LEU A 31 -2.96 3.69 -5.22
N VAL A 32 -2.30 2.86 -6.01
CA VAL A 32 -1.98 1.48 -5.58
C VAL A 32 -1.10 1.51 -4.34
N ARG A 33 -0.06 2.34 -4.33
CA ARG A 33 0.83 2.47 -3.17
C ARG A 33 0.08 2.97 -1.94
N ALA A 34 -0.82 3.94 -2.11
CA ALA A 34 -1.62 4.46 -1.00
C ALA A 34 -2.51 3.36 -0.41
N ASP A 35 -3.17 2.58 -1.24
CA ASP A 35 -4.02 1.49 -0.79
C ASP A 35 -3.22 0.43 -0.03
N LEU A 36 -2.05 0.05 -0.56
CA LEU A 36 -1.18 -0.92 0.11
C LEU A 36 -0.65 -0.38 1.43
N LEU A 37 -0.26 0.90 1.47
CA LEU A 37 0.23 1.54 2.69
C LEU A 37 -0.84 1.52 3.79
N ILE A 38 -2.07 1.85 3.45
CA ILE A 38 -3.20 1.83 4.39
C ILE A 38 -3.39 0.42 4.95
N GLU A 39 -3.28 -0.60 4.11
CA GLU A 39 -3.43 -1.99 4.56
C GLU A 39 -2.30 -2.42 5.50
N VAL A 40 -1.07 -1.97 5.28
CA VAL A 40 0.03 -2.20 6.22
C VAL A 40 -0.25 -1.53 7.56
N GLN A 41 -0.70 -0.26 7.53
CA GLN A 41 -1.07 0.48 8.73
C GLN A 41 -2.17 -0.23 9.51
N LYS A 42 -3.21 -0.70 8.82
CA LYS A 42 -4.31 -1.43 9.44
C LYS A 42 -3.83 -2.73 10.09
N ALA A 43 -2.95 -3.46 9.43
CA ALA A 43 -2.43 -4.72 9.96
C ALA A 43 -1.60 -4.49 11.23
N ILE A 44 -0.79 -3.45 11.27
CA ILE A 44 -0.01 -3.07 12.46
C ILE A 44 -0.96 -2.70 13.59
N THR A 45 -1.94 -1.84 13.32
CA THR A 45 -2.89 -1.36 14.32
C THR A 45 -3.77 -2.49 14.86
N SER A 46 -4.30 -3.34 13.99
CA SER A 46 -5.18 -4.44 14.41
C SER A 46 -4.45 -5.47 15.27
N ARG A 47 -3.16 -5.63 15.07
CA ARG A 47 -2.33 -6.54 15.88
C ARG A 47 -1.74 -5.85 17.10
N ARG A 48 -2.02 -4.57 17.28
CA ARG A 48 -1.52 -3.76 18.40
C ARG A 48 0.01 -3.82 18.54
N LEU A 49 0.71 -3.84 17.41
CA LEU A 49 2.16 -3.87 17.40
C LEU A 49 2.72 -2.49 17.76
N LYS A 50 3.65 -2.48 18.68
CA LYS A 50 4.46 -1.29 18.94
C LYS A 50 5.43 -1.09 17.79
N GLN A 51 5.94 0.13 17.61
CA GLN A 51 6.87 0.42 16.51
C GLN A 51 8.09 -0.49 16.51
N ALA A 52 8.65 -0.80 17.66
CA ALA A 52 9.80 -1.71 17.77
C ALA A 52 9.44 -3.13 17.32
N GLU A 53 8.25 -3.61 17.70
CA GLU A 53 7.76 -4.92 17.29
C GLU A 53 7.48 -4.98 15.79
N ALA A 54 6.84 -3.95 15.27
CA ALA A 54 6.56 -3.84 13.84
C ALA A 54 7.85 -3.80 13.02
N ALA A 55 8.86 -3.09 13.51
CA ALA A 55 10.17 -3.04 12.85
C ALA A 55 10.80 -4.43 12.72
N LYS A 56 10.69 -5.25 13.75
CA LYS A 56 11.20 -6.63 13.72
C LYS A 56 10.42 -7.50 12.72
N VAL A 57 9.10 -7.44 12.76
CA VAL A 57 8.25 -8.23 11.87
C VAL A 57 8.46 -7.84 10.42
N LEU A 58 8.53 -6.56 10.15
CA LEU A 58 8.70 -6.02 8.80
C LEU A 58 10.15 -6.04 8.32
N ARG A 59 11.10 -6.34 9.21
CA ARG A 59 12.54 -6.33 8.90
C ARG A 59 13.02 -4.97 8.40
N VAL A 60 12.54 -3.93 9.03
CA VAL A 60 12.93 -2.55 8.74
C VAL A 60 13.32 -1.85 10.03
N THR A 61 13.87 -0.65 9.92
CA THR A 61 14.21 0.15 11.08
C THR A 61 12.96 0.80 11.69
N GLN A 62 13.06 1.19 12.97
CA GLN A 62 11.96 1.92 13.62
C GLN A 62 11.62 3.23 12.92
N PRO A 63 12.61 4.05 12.49
CA PRO A 63 12.27 5.25 11.69
C PRO A 63 11.46 4.94 10.44
N ARG A 64 11.70 3.81 9.78
CA ARG A 64 10.89 3.39 8.62
C ARG A 64 9.46 3.08 9.03
N VAL A 65 9.26 2.43 10.18
CA VAL A 65 7.90 2.19 10.70
C VAL A 65 7.21 3.51 11.01
N SER A 66 7.92 4.46 11.59
CA SER A 66 7.38 5.79 11.85
C SER A 66 6.94 6.48 10.56
N ASP A 67 7.76 6.43 9.51
CA ASP A 67 7.42 6.99 8.20
C ASP A 67 6.18 6.32 7.61
N LEU A 68 6.09 5.00 7.74
CA LEU A 68 4.95 4.21 7.29
C LEU A 68 3.66 4.67 7.99
N LEU A 69 3.70 4.80 9.31
CA LEU A 69 2.53 5.19 10.09
C LEU A 69 2.12 6.64 9.85
N ARG A 70 3.04 7.49 9.41
CA ARG A 70 2.74 8.87 9.02
C ARG A 70 2.24 8.99 7.58
N GLY A 71 2.17 7.88 6.85
CA GLY A 71 1.66 7.89 5.49
C GLY A 71 2.61 8.43 4.44
N ARG A 72 3.91 8.33 4.66
CA ARG A 72 4.93 8.81 3.73
C ARG A 72 5.04 7.88 2.51
N ILE A 73 4.04 7.95 1.68
CA ILE A 73 3.88 7.10 0.49
C ILE A 73 5.06 7.21 -0.49
N ASP A 74 5.69 8.36 -0.53
CA ASP A 74 6.84 8.64 -1.40
C ASP A 74 8.10 7.84 -1.03
N LEU A 75 8.16 7.32 0.19
CA LEU A 75 9.32 6.58 0.70
C LEU A 75 9.21 5.07 0.51
N PHE A 76 8.09 4.58 0.01
CA PHE A 76 7.84 3.15 -0.09
C PHE A 76 7.45 2.76 -1.51
N SER A 77 8.13 1.76 -2.07
CA SER A 77 7.75 1.20 -3.36
C SER A 77 6.58 0.23 -3.19
N THR A 78 5.88 -0.04 -4.28
CA THR A 78 4.82 -1.05 -4.30
C THR A 78 5.36 -2.40 -3.82
N ASP A 79 6.52 -2.82 -4.34
CA ASP A 79 7.14 -4.09 -3.97
C ASP A 79 7.45 -4.16 -2.48
N ALA A 80 8.00 -3.08 -1.92
CA ALA A 80 8.32 -3.03 -0.49
C ALA A 80 7.05 -3.18 0.36
N LEU A 81 5.96 -2.54 -0.04
CA LEU A 81 4.68 -2.63 0.68
C LEU A 81 4.08 -4.03 0.60
N ILE A 82 4.18 -4.68 -0.56
CA ILE A 82 3.74 -6.06 -0.72
C ILE A 82 4.56 -7.00 0.17
N ASP A 83 5.87 -6.81 0.23
CA ASP A 83 6.75 -7.59 1.11
C ASP A 83 6.38 -7.40 2.58
N MET A 84 6.08 -6.17 2.99
CA MET A 84 5.65 -5.88 4.35
C MET A 84 4.34 -6.59 4.69
N LEU A 85 3.38 -6.58 3.79
CA LEU A 85 2.11 -7.29 3.98
C LEU A 85 2.34 -8.78 4.08
N ALA A 86 3.21 -9.34 3.23
CA ALA A 86 3.55 -10.76 3.31
C ALA A 86 4.17 -11.12 4.67
N SER A 87 5.06 -10.27 5.18
CA SER A 87 5.67 -10.45 6.51
C SER A 87 4.64 -10.42 7.63
N LEU A 88 3.53 -9.71 7.43
CA LEU A 88 2.41 -9.65 8.37
C LEU A 88 1.40 -10.79 8.15
N GLY A 89 1.67 -11.70 7.23
CA GLY A 89 0.77 -12.81 6.92
C GLY A 89 -0.43 -12.40 6.07
N VAL A 90 -0.34 -11.29 5.38
CA VAL A 90 -1.41 -10.79 4.50
C VAL A 90 -1.10 -11.19 3.07
N VAL A 91 -2.07 -11.77 2.39
CA VAL A 91 -1.95 -12.12 0.98
C VAL A 91 -2.53 -10.98 0.14
N VAL A 92 -1.74 -10.49 -0.81
CA VAL A 92 -2.16 -9.42 -1.71
C VAL A 92 -2.59 -10.02 -3.03
N ARG A 93 -3.77 -9.66 -3.48
CA ARG A 93 -4.25 -9.98 -4.84
C ARG A 93 -4.57 -8.69 -5.55
N VAL A 94 -4.06 -8.57 -6.76
CA VAL A 94 -4.29 -7.40 -7.59
C VAL A 94 -5.41 -7.74 -8.57
N VAL A 95 -6.45 -6.91 -8.57
CA VAL A 95 -7.55 -7.03 -9.51
C VAL A 95 -7.37 -5.96 -10.58
N VAL A 96 -7.27 -6.41 -11.82
CA VAL A 96 -7.09 -5.52 -12.95
C VAL A 96 -8.41 -5.41 -13.68
N ARG A 97 -8.85 -4.19 -13.94
CA ARG A 97 -10.08 -3.89 -14.66
C ARG A 97 -9.77 -3.13 -15.94
N PRO A 98 -10.57 -3.30 -17.00
CA PRO A 98 -10.47 -2.43 -18.15
C PRO A 98 -10.73 -0.99 -17.71
N GLY A 99 -9.82 -0.10 -18.03
CA GLY A 99 -9.98 1.32 -17.81
C GLY A 99 -10.72 1.97 -18.99
N ARG A 100 -10.88 3.29 -18.91
CA ARG A 100 -11.37 4.04 -20.07
C ARG A 100 -10.36 3.88 -21.21
N PRO A 101 -10.83 3.58 -22.44
CA PRO A 101 -9.92 3.58 -23.58
C PRO A 101 -9.23 4.94 -23.67
N LYS A 102 -7.91 4.91 -23.87
CA LYS A 102 -7.19 6.15 -24.17
C LYS A 102 -7.77 6.69 -25.47
N LYS A 103 -8.21 7.94 -25.45
CA LYS A 103 -8.51 8.63 -26.70
C LYS A 103 -7.21 8.73 -27.48
N VAL A 104 -7.15 8.00 -28.56
CA VAL A 104 -6.09 8.20 -29.54
C VAL A 104 -6.54 9.42 -30.33
N ALA A 105 -5.78 10.48 -30.19
CA ALA A 105 -6.02 11.67 -30.99
C ALA A 105 -5.64 11.37 -32.43
#